data_bf0307d6da8831325e3915978b8db967
#
_entry.id   bf0307d6da8831325e3915978b8db967
#
_cell.length_a   1.000
_cell.length_b   1.000
_cell.length_c   1.000
_cell.angle_alpha   90.00
_cell.angle_beta   90.00
_cell.angle_gamma   90.00
#
_symmetry.space_group_name_H-M   'P 1'
#
loop_
_entity.id
_entity.type
_entity.pdbx_description
1 polymer ?
#
loop_
_entity_poly.entity_id
_entity_poly.type
_entity_poly.pdbx_seq_one_letter_code
_entity_poly.pdbx_strand_id
1 'polypeptide(L)'
;MHKTTVAAVIDAARFNRTHWLILAWGCFIMLFDGYDMVVYGSVVPRLMHEWQLTPVQAGTLGSCALFGMLFGGTLLAPLADRFGRRRLVILMTLLASLAAFLTGHARNPLELGVCRFGTGLALGALVPSAVNLISEFAPAGRRATLITVMSSFYSVGAVLSALVGIALIPQWGWQSVFYVAVLPVLAVPLMLRYLPESAAFLELKGRRGELDTLLAKVEPNYRPGTELAIAEVDADADKARLPQLFNAGQALGTLLLWVGFAMCMLMSYGLNTWLPKLMANGGYPLTSSLVFLVTLNVGATLGALFGGWLADRLGTQRTLVLFFALAAASLAALGVNPGPWLLNTLLVIAGATTIGTLAVIHAYASQFYPAHVRSTGVGWAAGIGRLGAIAGPMLGGSLLALELPFQENFLAFALPGVIGALAIGCIRVRPRAVGAAFAAPEKTV
;
A
#
# COMPACT_ATOMS: atom_id res chain seq x y z
N MET A 1 -26.56 10.90 -32.68
CA MET A 1 -25.38 11.55 -32.05
C MET A 1 -25.03 10.75 -30.82
N HIS A 2 -23.86 10.09 -30.80
CA HIS A 2 -23.39 9.42 -29.56
C HIS A 2 -23.09 10.50 -28.54
N LYS A 3 -23.86 10.52 -27.45
CA LYS A 3 -23.57 11.41 -26.30
C LYS A 3 -22.26 10.94 -25.68
N THR A 4 -21.27 11.82 -25.61
CA THR A 4 -19.95 11.54 -25.01
C THR A 4 -20.09 11.52 -23.50
N THR A 5 -19.53 10.54 -22.81
CA THR A 5 -19.50 10.47 -21.33
C THR A 5 -18.28 11.21 -20.79
N VAL A 6 -18.32 11.65 -19.52
CA VAL A 6 -17.18 12.26 -18.81
C VAL A 6 -15.96 11.33 -18.89
N ALA A 7 -16.15 10.03 -18.65
CA ALA A 7 -15.10 9.04 -18.73
C ALA A 7 -14.45 8.97 -20.12
N ALA A 8 -15.26 9.01 -21.20
CA ALA A 8 -14.75 8.97 -22.56
C ALA A 8 -13.88 10.20 -22.91
N VAL A 9 -14.24 11.39 -22.39
CA VAL A 9 -13.43 12.60 -22.58
C VAL A 9 -12.07 12.43 -21.90
N ILE A 10 -12.04 11.93 -20.65
CA ILE A 10 -10.82 11.75 -19.90
C ILE A 10 -9.95 10.62 -20.48
N ASP A 11 -10.58 9.50 -20.88
CA ASP A 11 -9.87 8.35 -21.46
C ASP A 11 -9.16 8.69 -22.79
N ALA A 12 -9.74 9.61 -23.56
CA ALA A 12 -9.17 10.11 -24.82
C ALA A 12 -8.18 11.27 -24.62
N ALA A 13 -8.07 11.83 -23.41
CA ALA A 13 -7.27 13.01 -23.15
C ALA A 13 -5.77 12.77 -23.39
N ARG A 14 -5.11 13.80 -23.92
CA ARG A 14 -3.64 13.79 -24.04
C ARG A 14 -3.01 14.18 -22.72
N PHE A 15 -1.93 13.47 -22.34
CA PHE A 15 -1.20 13.72 -21.11
C PHE A 15 -0.63 15.15 -21.07
N ASN A 16 -1.03 15.95 -20.09
CA ASN A 16 -0.74 17.38 -20.00
C ASN A 16 -0.31 17.81 -18.57
N ARG A 17 -0.16 19.12 -18.35
CA ARG A 17 0.26 19.70 -17.05
C ARG A 17 -0.66 19.33 -15.90
N THR A 18 -1.97 19.21 -16.14
CA THR A 18 -2.95 18.83 -15.10
C THR A 18 -2.69 17.40 -14.61
N HIS A 19 -2.40 16.49 -15.51
CA HIS A 19 -2.05 15.10 -15.16
C HIS A 19 -0.75 15.01 -14.34
N TRP A 20 0.28 15.80 -14.71
CA TRP A 20 1.52 15.89 -13.93
C TRP A 20 1.27 16.42 -12.53
N LEU A 21 0.41 17.43 -12.38
CA LEU A 21 0.07 18.00 -11.09
C LEU A 21 -0.64 16.98 -10.19
N ILE A 22 -1.62 16.24 -10.75
CA ILE A 22 -2.36 15.21 -10.00
C ILE A 22 -1.43 14.06 -9.62
N LEU A 23 -0.55 13.63 -10.54
CA LEU A 23 0.45 12.62 -10.25
C LEU A 23 1.40 13.07 -9.15
N ALA A 24 1.88 14.31 -9.19
CA ALA A 24 2.76 14.87 -8.16
C ALA A 24 2.11 14.85 -6.77
N TRP A 25 0.81 15.19 -6.68
CA TRP A 25 0.06 15.09 -5.42
C TRP A 25 -0.06 13.65 -4.93
N GLY A 26 -0.35 12.72 -5.84
CA GLY A 26 -0.41 11.29 -5.48
C GLY A 26 0.95 10.77 -5.00
N CYS A 27 2.04 11.09 -5.71
CA CYS A 27 3.41 10.74 -5.31
C CYS A 27 3.77 11.33 -3.94
N PHE A 28 3.40 12.59 -3.70
CA PHE A 28 3.61 13.26 -2.41
C PHE A 28 2.86 12.55 -1.27
N ILE A 29 1.60 12.20 -1.47
CA ILE A 29 0.81 11.46 -0.48
C ILE A 29 1.43 10.09 -0.19
N MET A 30 1.80 9.33 -1.23
CA MET A 30 2.41 8.02 -1.07
C MET A 30 3.78 8.08 -0.38
N LEU A 31 4.56 9.13 -0.64
CA LEU A 31 5.85 9.32 0.02
C LEU A 31 5.66 9.47 1.54
N PHE A 32 4.72 10.29 1.97
CA PHE A 32 4.48 10.49 3.40
C PHE A 32 3.75 9.32 4.06
N ASP A 33 2.94 8.56 3.32
CA ASP A 33 2.37 7.30 3.79
C ASP A 33 3.48 6.27 4.08
N GLY A 34 4.39 6.06 3.12
CA GLY A 34 5.54 5.17 3.31
C GLY A 34 6.48 5.63 4.43
N TYR A 35 6.70 6.95 4.55
CA TYR A 35 7.46 7.54 5.63
C TYR A 35 6.85 7.19 7.00
N ASP A 36 5.54 7.47 7.19
CA ASP A 36 4.87 7.29 8.48
C ASP A 36 4.75 5.81 8.87
N MET A 37 4.55 4.93 7.91
CA MET A 37 4.44 3.50 8.19
C MET A 37 5.75 2.87 8.66
N VAL A 38 6.89 3.35 8.16
CA VAL A 38 8.21 2.80 8.47
C VAL A 38 8.89 3.53 9.65
N VAL A 39 8.54 4.78 9.91
CA VAL A 39 9.18 5.61 10.95
C VAL A 39 9.11 4.98 12.34
N TYR A 40 8.03 4.26 12.66
CA TYR A 40 7.88 3.59 13.95
C TYR A 40 9.00 2.55 14.18
N GLY A 41 9.33 1.75 13.17
CA GLY A 41 10.42 0.76 13.26
C GLY A 41 11.78 1.40 13.58
N SER A 42 12.03 2.61 13.09
CA SER A 42 13.25 3.36 13.37
C SER A 42 13.37 3.81 14.84
N VAL A 43 12.25 4.03 15.51
CA VAL A 43 12.22 4.54 16.88
C VAL A 43 12.03 3.45 17.95
N VAL A 44 11.54 2.27 17.58
CA VAL A 44 11.27 1.15 18.51
C VAL A 44 12.41 0.87 19.48
N PRO A 45 13.69 0.71 19.03
CA PRO A 45 14.77 0.41 19.94
C PRO A 45 14.97 1.48 21.01
N ARG A 46 14.78 2.77 20.65
CA ARG A 46 14.93 3.91 21.55
C ARG A 46 13.76 4.02 22.52
N LEU A 47 12.52 3.87 22.03
CA LEU A 47 11.30 3.88 22.85
C LEU A 47 11.30 2.76 23.89
N MET A 48 11.70 1.54 23.49
CA MET A 48 11.80 0.41 24.41
C MET A 48 12.79 0.68 25.53
N HIS A 49 13.93 1.31 25.22
CA HIS A 49 14.93 1.68 26.23
C HIS A 49 14.45 2.81 27.14
N GLU A 50 13.88 3.88 26.57
CA GLU A 50 13.49 5.10 27.31
C GLU A 50 12.28 4.85 28.22
N TRP A 51 11.25 4.14 27.71
CA TRP A 51 10.02 3.87 28.44
C TRP A 51 9.95 2.47 29.05
N GLN A 52 11.05 1.72 29.02
CA GLN A 52 11.15 0.34 29.54
C GLN A 52 10.01 -0.56 29.03
N LEU A 53 9.69 -0.41 27.73
CA LEU A 53 8.61 -1.17 27.12
C LEU A 53 8.98 -2.64 26.94
N THR A 54 8.03 -3.52 27.26
CA THR A 54 8.14 -4.91 26.85
C THR A 54 8.02 -5.02 25.31
N PRO A 55 8.61 -6.05 24.69
CA PRO A 55 8.46 -6.26 23.23
C PRO A 55 6.99 -6.34 22.80
N VAL A 56 6.12 -6.96 23.61
CA VAL A 56 4.68 -7.05 23.33
C VAL A 56 4.02 -5.68 23.30
N GLN A 57 4.33 -4.82 24.27
CA GLN A 57 3.82 -3.44 24.29
C GLN A 57 4.29 -2.66 23.07
N ALA A 58 5.57 -2.74 22.72
CA ALA A 58 6.11 -2.08 21.53
C ALA A 58 5.46 -2.60 20.24
N GLY A 59 5.23 -3.91 20.12
CA GLY A 59 4.51 -4.49 18.97
C GLY A 59 3.07 -4.01 18.86
N THR A 60 2.36 -3.92 19.99
CA THR A 60 0.98 -3.39 20.04
C THR A 60 0.94 -1.94 19.59
N LEU A 61 1.88 -1.10 20.06
CA LEU A 61 1.99 0.29 19.64
C LEU A 61 2.27 0.42 18.12
N GLY A 62 3.12 -0.46 17.57
CA GLY A 62 3.36 -0.53 16.12
C GLY A 62 2.10 -0.87 15.32
N SER A 63 1.22 -1.69 15.88
CA SER A 63 -0.03 -2.07 15.23
C SER A 63 -1.12 -1.00 15.33
N CYS A 64 -1.03 -0.03 16.25
CA CYS A 64 -2.06 1.01 16.42
C CYS A 64 -2.34 1.79 15.14
N ALA A 65 -1.30 2.19 14.38
CA ALA A 65 -1.50 2.88 13.11
C ALA A 65 -2.20 2.00 12.07
N LEU A 66 -1.86 0.71 12.00
CA LEU A 66 -2.45 -0.25 11.08
C LEU A 66 -3.92 -0.54 11.43
N PHE A 67 -4.26 -0.59 12.72
CA PHE A 67 -5.65 -0.58 13.17
C PHE A 67 -6.38 0.68 12.71
N GLY A 68 -5.79 1.85 12.92
CA GLY A 68 -6.33 3.11 12.43
C GLY A 68 -6.58 3.07 10.92
N MET A 69 -5.63 2.57 10.13
CA MET A 69 -5.78 2.45 8.67
C MET A 69 -6.95 1.54 8.26
N LEU A 70 -7.19 0.47 8.98
CA LEU A 70 -8.33 -0.42 8.72
C LEU A 70 -9.65 0.35 8.88
N PHE A 71 -9.82 1.07 9.97
CA PHE A 71 -11.03 1.88 10.21
C PHE A 71 -11.12 3.09 9.29
N GLY A 72 -10.02 3.77 9.02
CA GLY A 72 -9.98 4.89 8.08
C GLY A 72 -10.40 4.50 6.66
N GLY A 73 -9.88 3.37 6.17
CA GLY A 73 -10.22 2.85 4.85
C GLY A 73 -11.67 2.36 4.73
N THR A 74 -12.23 1.80 5.79
CA THR A 74 -13.60 1.25 5.77
C THR A 74 -14.66 2.30 6.12
N LEU A 75 -14.40 3.22 7.04
CA LEU A 75 -15.39 4.17 7.54
C LEU A 75 -15.26 5.57 6.94
N LEU A 76 -14.02 6.06 6.76
CA LEU A 76 -13.79 7.43 6.29
C LEU A 76 -13.60 7.53 4.78
N ALA A 77 -12.99 6.54 4.12
CA ALA A 77 -12.79 6.60 2.68
C ALA A 77 -14.11 6.74 1.89
N PRO A 78 -15.22 6.06 2.24
CA PRO A 78 -16.51 6.26 1.56
C PRO A 78 -17.10 7.67 1.72
N LEU A 79 -16.66 8.44 2.70
CA LEU A 79 -17.09 9.85 2.86
C LEU A 79 -16.60 10.72 1.69
N ALA A 80 -15.59 10.29 0.94
CA ALA A 80 -15.12 10.98 -0.27
C ALA A 80 -16.24 11.16 -1.30
N ASP A 81 -17.11 10.16 -1.47
CA ASP A 81 -18.21 10.20 -2.43
C ASP A 81 -19.34 11.15 -1.96
N ARG A 82 -19.45 11.36 -0.64
CA ARG A 82 -20.47 12.27 -0.06
C ARG A 82 -20.01 13.71 0.00
N PHE A 83 -18.75 13.96 0.45
CA PHE A 83 -18.22 15.29 0.74
C PHE A 83 -17.29 15.85 -0.34
N GLY A 84 -16.86 15.02 -1.27
CA GLY A 84 -15.87 15.34 -2.31
C GLY A 84 -14.47 14.80 -1.96
N ARG A 85 -13.77 14.31 -2.98
CA ARG A 85 -12.45 13.69 -2.78
C ARG A 85 -11.38 14.70 -2.41
N ARG A 86 -11.40 15.88 -3.05
CA ARG A 86 -10.48 16.98 -2.72
C ARG A 86 -10.57 17.39 -1.26
N ARG A 87 -11.78 17.57 -0.75
CA ARG A 87 -12.00 17.98 0.65
C ARG A 87 -11.52 16.91 1.62
N LEU A 88 -11.83 15.63 1.32
CA LEU A 88 -11.39 14.53 2.16
C LEU A 88 -9.86 14.42 2.19
N VAL A 89 -9.19 14.51 1.03
CA VAL A 89 -7.72 14.44 0.94
C VAL A 89 -7.08 15.53 1.80
N ILE A 90 -7.57 16.79 1.70
CA ILE A 90 -7.04 17.92 2.48
C ILE A 90 -7.28 17.71 3.98
N LEU A 91 -8.49 17.31 4.38
CA LEU A 91 -8.84 17.07 5.79
C LEU A 91 -8.01 15.94 6.39
N MET A 92 -7.84 14.84 5.65
CA MET A 92 -7.04 13.70 6.10
C MET A 92 -5.54 14.03 6.16
N THR A 93 -5.03 14.88 5.26
CA THR A 93 -3.65 15.39 5.34
C THR A 93 -3.45 16.23 6.61
N LEU A 94 -4.40 17.11 6.94
CA LEU A 94 -4.35 17.89 8.17
C LEU A 94 -4.42 16.99 9.41
N LEU A 95 -5.33 16.02 9.42
CA LEU A 95 -5.48 15.09 10.54
C LEU A 95 -4.22 14.22 10.73
N ALA A 96 -3.63 13.70 9.65
CA ALA A 96 -2.39 12.93 9.70
C ALA A 96 -1.23 13.77 10.25
N SER A 97 -1.07 15.01 9.75
CA SER A 97 -0.02 15.93 10.22
C SER A 97 -0.20 16.31 11.69
N LEU A 98 -1.43 16.57 12.14
CA LEU A 98 -1.73 16.85 13.53
C LEU A 98 -1.44 15.65 14.43
N ALA A 99 -1.88 14.47 14.03
CA ALA A 99 -1.63 13.24 14.78
C ALA A 99 -0.12 12.91 14.84
N ALA A 100 0.63 13.14 13.77
CA ALA A 100 2.09 13.00 13.75
C ALA A 100 2.77 14.00 14.72
N PHE A 101 2.32 15.27 14.72
CA PHE A 101 2.81 16.27 15.67
C PHE A 101 2.57 15.84 17.12
N LEU A 102 1.36 15.40 17.44
CA LEU A 102 1.00 14.90 18.76
C LEU A 102 1.79 13.63 19.14
N THR A 103 2.08 12.74 18.17
CA THR A 103 2.94 11.58 18.39
C THR A 103 4.33 12.00 18.86
N GLY A 104 4.91 13.05 18.27
CA GLY A 104 6.19 13.60 18.70
C GLY A 104 6.18 14.25 20.10
N HIS A 105 5.00 14.57 20.64
CA HIS A 105 4.80 15.14 21.98
C HIS A 105 4.31 14.12 23.00
N ALA A 106 4.11 12.86 22.62
CA ALA A 106 3.61 11.83 23.51
C ALA A 106 4.59 11.60 24.68
N ARG A 107 4.03 11.53 25.88
CA ARG A 107 4.78 11.39 27.15
C ARG A 107 4.70 9.97 27.72
N ASN A 108 3.79 9.18 27.21
CA ASN A 108 3.55 7.81 27.66
C ASN A 108 3.09 6.93 26.48
N PRO A 109 3.15 5.59 26.64
CA PRO A 109 2.79 4.65 25.59
C PRO A 109 1.34 4.79 25.10
N LEU A 110 0.40 5.11 26.00
CA LEU A 110 -1.01 5.24 25.64
C LEU A 110 -1.24 6.43 24.72
N GLU A 111 -0.67 7.60 25.03
CA GLU A 111 -0.75 8.79 24.18
C GLU A 111 -0.17 8.51 22.80
N LEU A 112 1.02 7.88 22.73
CA LEU A 112 1.63 7.50 21.47
C LEU A 112 0.73 6.56 20.69
N GLY A 113 0.13 5.54 21.31
CA GLY A 113 -0.76 4.59 20.65
C GLY A 113 -2.02 5.26 20.08
N VAL A 114 -2.65 6.17 20.83
CA VAL A 114 -3.82 6.93 20.38
C VAL A 114 -3.47 7.84 19.20
N CYS A 115 -2.34 8.56 19.28
CA CYS A 115 -1.89 9.42 18.19
C CYS A 115 -1.54 8.61 16.94
N ARG A 116 -0.86 7.47 17.07
CA ARG A 116 -0.56 6.53 15.96
C ARG A 116 -1.84 5.98 15.34
N PHE A 117 -2.84 5.62 16.15
CA PHE A 117 -4.15 5.23 15.64
C PHE A 117 -4.80 6.36 14.82
N GLY A 118 -4.73 7.60 15.32
CA GLY A 118 -5.22 8.79 14.61
C GLY A 118 -4.51 9.03 13.27
N THR A 119 -3.17 8.89 13.23
CA THR A 119 -2.40 8.96 11.98
C THR A 119 -2.86 7.88 11.00
N GLY A 120 -2.97 6.64 11.48
CA GLY A 120 -3.44 5.52 10.67
C GLY A 120 -4.86 5.74 10.14
N LEU A 121 -5.78 6.24 10.97
CA LEU A 121 -7.15 6.55 10.58
C LEU A 121 -7.18 7.55 9.40
N ALA A 122 -6.34 8.57 9.45
CA ALA A 122 -6.23 9.55 8.39
C ALA A 122 -5.63 8.94 7.10
N LEU A 123 -4.52 8.23 7.21
CA LEU A 123 -3.83 7.60 6.06
C LEU A 123 -4.69 6.51 5.41
N GLY A 124 -5.46 5.76 6.21
CA GLY A 124 -6.39 4.75 5.72
C GLY A 124 -7.46 5.28 4.77
N ALA A 125 -7.90 6.54 4.96
CA ALA A 125 -8.83 7.20 4.06
C ALA A 125 -8.12 7.99 2.94
N LEU A 126 -6.95 8.56 3.23
CA LEU A 126 -6.18 9.40 2.32
C LEU A 126 -5.67 8.63 1.10
N VAL A 127 -5.04 7.46 1.33
CA VAL A 127 -4.41 6.66 0.28
C VAL A 127 -5.39 6.17 -0.78
N PRO A 128 -6.53 5.51 -0.44
CA PRO A 128 -7.51 5.12 -1.45
C PRO A 128 -8.09 6.32 -2.21
N SER A 129 -8.31 7.44 -1.52
CA SER A 129 -8.82 8.66 -2.15
C SER A 129 -7.85 9.22 -3.19
N ALA A 130 -6.53 9.19 -2.92
CA ALA A 130 -5.50 9.61 -3.86
C ALA A 130 -5.40 8.67 -5.06
N VAL A 131 -5.44 7.34 -4.84
CA VAL A 131 -5.45 6.35 -5.92
C VAL A 131 -6.66 6.55 -6.83
N ASN A 132 -7.84 6.72 -6.24
CA ASN A 132 -9.06 6.94 -6.99
C ASN A 132 -9.00 8.25 -7.80
N LEU A 133 -8.48 9.34 -7.19
CA LEU A 133 -8.33 10.61 -7.89
C LEU A 133 -7.42 10.46 -9.13
N ILE A 134 -6.27 9.80 -8.99
CA ILE A 134 -5.38 9.54 -10.14
C ILE A 134 -6.08 8.66 -11.18
N SER A 135 -6.77 7.59 -10.76
CA SER A 135 -7.43 6.68 -11.69
C SER A 135 -8.54 7.35 -12.49
N GLU A 136 -9.22 8.35 -11.92
CA GLU A 136 -10.26 9.14 -12.60
C GLU A 136 -9.69 10.05 -13.67
N PHE A 137 -8.55 10.70 -13.41
CA PHE A 137 -7.96 11.64 -14.34
C PHE A 137 -6.99 11.01 -15.34
N ALA A 138 -6.56 9.78 -15.12
CA ALA A 138 -5.56 9.13 -15.95
C ALA A 138 -6.16 8.69 -17.29
N PRO A 139 -5.56 9.09 -18.45
CA PRO A 139 -5.92 8.54 -19.74
C PRO A 139 -5.84 7.01 -19.75
N ALA A 140 -6.78 6.33 -20.42
CA ALA A 140 -6.91 4.86 -20.37
C ALA A 140 -5.59 4.12 -20.62
N GLY A 141 -4.81 4.56 -21.62
CA GLY A 141 -3.54 3.93 -22.01
C GLY A 141 -2.38 4.14 -21.01
N ARG A 142 -2.52 5.03 -20.01
CA ARG A 142 -1.46 5.36 -19.04
C ARG A 142 -1.87 5.17 -17.58
N ARG A 143 -3.12 4.82 -17.31
CA ARG A 143 -3.69 4.70 -15.96
C ARG A 143 -2.89 3.77 -15.06
N ALA A 144 -2.58 2.56 -15.52
CA ALA A 144 -1.78 1.60 -14.77
C ALA A 144 -0.38 2.12 -14.46
N THR A 145 0.28 2.74 -15.43
CA THR A 145 1.62 3.32 -15.26
C THR A 145 1.62 4.42 -14.22
N LEU A 146 0.64 5.33 -14.25
CA LEU A 146 0.56 6.45 -13.31
C LEU A 146 0.32 5.98 -11.87
N ILE A 147 -0.57 4.99 -11.69
CA ILE A 147 -0.81 4.38 -10.38
C ILE A 147 0.45 3.66 -9.88
N THR A 148 1.18 2.96 -10.75
CA THR A 148 2.44 2.29 -10.38
C THR A 148 3.53 3.29 -9.98
N VAL A 149 3.70 4.36 -10.76
CA VAL A 149 4.65 5.43 -10.42
C VAL A 149 4.30 6.05 -9.07
N MET A 150 3.02 6.41 -8.85
CA MET A 150 2.56 6.92 -7.57
C MET A 150 2.88 5.95 -6.42
N SER A 151 2.54 4.66 -6.58
CA SER A 151 2.72 3.66 -5.53
C SER A 151 4.20 3.40 -5.19
N SER A 152 5.12 3.56 -6.16
CA SER A 152 6.56 3.40 -5.91
C SER A 152 7.12 4.48 -4.97
N PHE A 153 6.46 5.64 -4.83
CA PHE A 153 6.84 6.66 -3.86
C PHE A 153 6.64 6.25 -2.41
N TYR A 154 5.82 5.23 -2.14
CA TYR A 154 5.75 4.60 -0.82
C TYR A 154 7.13 4.08 -0.38
N SER A 155 7.83 3.35 -1.25
CA SER A 155 9.16 2.84 -0.94
C SER A 155 10.21 3.96 -0.80
N VAL A 156 10.09 5.03 -1.59
CA VAL A 156 10.93 6.22 -1.42
C VAL A 156 10.71 6.85 -0.05
N GLY A 157 9.46 6.97 0.39
CA GLY A 157 9.12 7.46 1.73
C GLY A 157 9.66 6.57 2.85
N ALA A 158 9.59 5.25 2.67
CA ALA A 158 10.15 4.28 3.61
C ALA A 158 11.68 4.43 3.76
N VAL A 159 12.40 4.57 2.65
CA VAL A 159 13.85 4.84 2.65
C VAL A 159 14.15 6.19 3.33
N LEU A 160 13.39 7.23 2.97
CA LEU A 160 13.55 8.56 3.56
C LEU A 160 13.35 8.54 5.07
N SER A 161 12.37 7.79 5.57
CA SER A 161 12.09 7.61 7.00
C SER A 161 13.32 7.06 7.75
N ALA A 162 13.97 6.03 7.22
CA ALA A 162 15.16 5.44 7.83
C ALA A 162 16.37 6.40 7.76
N LEU A 163 16.56 7.11 6.63
CA LEU A 163 17.63 8.11 6.49
C LEU A 163 17.45 9.28 7.47
N VAL A 164 16.23 9.78 7.61
CA VAL A 164 15.89 10.83 8.59
C VAL A 164 16.11 10.32 10.00
N GLY A 165 15.78 9.06 10.28
CA GLY A 165 16.08 8.40 11.56
C GLY A 165 17.58 8.36 11.88
N ILE A 166 18.42 7.99 10.91
CA ILE A 166 19.88 7.99 11.05
C ILE A 166 20.40 9.40 11.37
N ALA A 167 19.87 10.42 10.68
CA ALA A 167 20.36 11.80 10.82
C ALA A 167 19.88 12.47 12.11
N LEU A 168 18.62 12.27 12.49
CA LEU A 168 17.99 13.08 13.55
C LEU A 168 17.94 12.38 14.92
N ILE A 169 17.70 11.07 14.98
CA ILE A 169 17.52 10.36 16.26
C ILE A 169 18.74 10.51 17.20
N PRO A 170 20.00 10.42 16.74
CA PRO A 170 21.16 10.54 17.62
C PRO A 170 21.31 11.93 18.26
N GLN A 171 20.90 12.99 17.56
CA GLN A 171 21.09 14.38 17.95
C GLN A 171 19.87 15.01 18.64
N TRP A 172 18.67 14.68 18.17
CA TRP A 172 17.41 15.37 18.51
C TRP A 172 16.38 14.44 19.16
N GLY A 173 16.75 13.16 19.38
CA GLY A 173 15.84 12.17 19.95
C GLY A 173 14.82 11.63 18.93
N TRP A 174 14.06 10.63 19.38
CA TRP A 174 13.09 9.93 18.53
C TRP A 174 11.89 10.81 18.11
N GLN A 175 11.57 11.84 18.89
CA GLN A 175 10.48 12.80 18.61
C GLN A 175 10.69 13.52 17.28
N SER A 176 11.95 13.81 16.94
CA SER A 176 12.34 14.59 15.75
C SER A 176 11.83 14.00 14.44
N VAL A 177 11.78 12.69 14.31
CA VAL A 177 11.33 12.02 13.08
C VAL A 177 9.82 12.17 12.87
N PHE A 178 9.04 12.28 13.94
CA PHE A 178 7.61 12.55 13.85
C PHE A 178 7.32 13.99 13.47
N TYR A 179 8.18 14.95 13.85
CA TYR A 179 8.06 16.33 13.40
C TYR A 179 8.30 16.50 11.89
N VAL A 180 9.15 15.66 11.28
CA VAL A 180 9.28 15.59 9.82
C VAL A 180 7.99 15.10 9.17
N ALA A 181 7.27 14.17 9.79
CA ALA A 181 5.97 13.70 9.33
C ALA A 181 4.86 14.77 9.35
N VAL A 182 5.09 15.93 9.98
CA VAL A 182 4.18 17.09 9.96
C VAL A 182 4.28 17.89 8.66
N LEU A 183 5.40 17.82 7.94
CA LEU A 183 5.65 18.63 6.75
C LEU A 183 4.51 18.64 5.71
N PRO A 184 3.68 17.58 5.52
CA PRO A 184 2.53 17.64 4.63
C PRO A 184 1.55 18.78 4.91
N VAL A 185 1.48 19.30 6.15
CA VAL A 185 0.63 20.46 6.47
C VAL A 185 1.02 21.70 5.65
N LEU A 186 2.31 21.85 5.34
CA LEU A 186 2.81 22.98 4.54
C LEU A 186 2.34 22.93 3.08
N ALA A 187 1.98 21.76 2.60
CA ALA A 187 1.42 21.57 1.26
C ALA A 187 -0.08 21.86 1.18
N VAL A 188 -0.78 21.96 2.32
CA VAL A 188 -2.24 22.21 2.36
C VAL A 188 -2.68 23.49 1.64
N PRO A 189 -2.02 24.65 1.79
CA PRO A 189 -2.36 25.85 1.01
C PRO A 189 -2.25 25.63 -0.49
N LEU A 190 -1.25 24.88 -0.94
CA LEU A 190 -1.07 24.51 -2.35
C LEU A 190 -2.13 23.50 -2.81
N MET A 191 -2.51 22.53 -1.97
CA MET A 191 -3.62 21.60 -2.24
C MET A 191 -4.94 22.35 -2.37
N LEU A 192 -5.21 23.32 -1.50
CA LEU A 192 -6.39 24.18 -1.58
C LEU A 192 -6.45 24.97 -2.89
N ARG A 193 -5.32 25.33 -3.47
CA ARG A 193 -5.29 26.11 -4.71
C ARG A 193 -5.28 25.24 -5.98
N TYR A 194 -4.57 24.11 -5.96
CA TYR A 194 -4.21 23.37 -7.18
C TYR A 194 -4.79 21.96 -7.26
N LEU A 195 -5.22 21.35 -6.15
CA LEU A 195 -5.81 20.01 -6.20
C LEU A 195 -7.21 20.10 -6.79
N PRO A 196 -7.52 19.44 -7.92
CA PRO A 196 -8.85 19.45 -8.52
C PRO A 196 -9.83 18.60 -7.70
N GLU A 197 -11.13 18.89 -7.84
CA GLU A 197 -12.18 18.01 -7.33
C GLU A 197 -12.39 16.86 -8.32
N SER A 198 -12.93 15.74 -7.83
CA SER A 198 -13.26 14.56 -8.64
C SER A 198 -14.28 14.91 -9.73
N ALA A 199 -14.01 14.47 -10.96
CA ALA A 199 -14.94 14.66 -12.09
C ALA A 199 -16.26 13.92 -11.85
N ALA A 200 -16.20 12.68 -11.33
CA ALA A 200 -17.38 11.88 -10.98
C ALA A 200 -18.22 12.55 -9.87
N PHE A 201 -17.55 13.13 -8.86
CA PHE A 201 -18.25 13.87 -7.79
C PHE A 201 -18.97 15.11 -8.34
N LEU A 202 -18.32 15.90 -9.22
CA LEU A 202 -18.94 17.10 -9.83
C LEU A 202 -20.13 16.72 -10.70
N GLU A 203 -20.02 15.61 -11.44
CA GLU A 203 -21.11 15.06 -12.25
C GLU A 203 -22.31 14.66 -11.38
N LEU A 204 -22.08 13.85 -10.34
CA LEU A 204 -23.12 13.39 -9.40
C LEU A 204 -23.82 14.55 -8.66
N LYS A 205 -23.11 15.64 -8.37
CA LYS A 205 -23.68 16.82 -7.70
C LYS A 205 -24.29 17.84 -8.66
N GLY A 206 -24.29 17.58 -9.97
CA GLY A 206 -24.83 18.50 -10.97
C GLY A 206 -24.07 19.82 -11.09
N ARG A 207 -22.79 19.88 -10.62
CA ARG A 207 -21.95 21.09 -10.64
C ARG A 207 -21.31 21.30 -12.03
N ARG A 208 -22.17 21.48 -13.04
CA ARG A 208 -21.81 21.46 -14.46
C ARG A 208 -20.72 22.46 -14.83
N GLY A 209 -20.82 23.72 -14.37
CA GLY A 209 -19.84 24.75 -14.74
C GLY A 209 -18.44 24.46 -14.23
N GLU A 210 -18.32 23.82 -13.06
CA GLU A 210 -17.01 23.39 -12.54
C GLU A 210 -16.48 22.16 -13.27
N LEU A 211 -17.36 21.22 -13.62
CA LEU A 211 -17.03 20.06 -14.43
C LEU A 211 -16.51 20.48 -15.81
N ASP A 212 -17.20 21.40 -16.50
CA ASP A 212 -16.78 21.90 -17.81
C ASP A 212 -15.41 22.59 -17.74
N THR A 213 -15.18 23.40 -16.69
CA THR A 213 -13.90 24.06 -16.44
C THR A 213 -12.78 23.05 -16.20
N LEU A 214 -13.09 21.97 -15.47
CA LEU A 214 -12.15 20.88 -15.19
C LEU A 214 -11.80 20.09 -16.45
N LEU A 215 -12.82 19.69 -17.22
CA LEU A 215 -12.65 18.93 -18.46
C LEU A 215 -11.84 19.72 -19.50
N ALA A 216 -12.05 21.03 -19.61
CA ALA A 216 -11.26 21.89 -20.49
C ALA A 216 -9.77 21.96 -20.07
N LYS A 217 -9.45 21.76 -18.79
CA LYS A 217 -8.03 21.65 -18.33
C LYS A 217 -7.43 20.29 -18.59
N VAL A 218 -8.25 19.23 -18.55
CA VAL A 218 -7.81 17.84 -18.77
C VAL A 218 -7.68 17.55 -20.26
N GLU A 219 -8.65 17.98 -21.09
CA GLU A 219 -8.65 17.82 -22.54
C GLU A 219 -8.85 19.20 -23.20
N PRO A 220 -7.79 19.82 -23.72
CA PRO A 220 -7.85 21.16 -24.30
C PRO A 220 -8.81 21.30 -25.49
N ASN A 221 -9.14 20.20 -26.18
CA ASN A 221 -10.10 20.21 -27.29
C ASN A 221 -11.56 20.08 -26.81
N TYR A 222 -11.80 19.88 -25.52
CA TYR A 222 -13.14 19.82 -24.96
C TYR A 222 -13.82 21.18 -25.06
N ARG A 223 -15.07 21.21 -25.55
CA ARG A 223 -15.87 22.43 -25.63
C ARG A 223 -16.84 22.48 -24.46
N PRO A 224 -16.75 23.48 -23.57
CA PRO A 224 -17.72 23.69 -22.50
C PRO A 224 -19.16 23.78 -23.07
N GLY A 225 -20.11 23.18 -22.36
CA GLY A 225 -21.50 23.11 -22.79
C GLY A 225 -21.82 21.90 -23.70
N THR A 226 -20.85 21.04 -24.02
CA THR A 226 -21.13 19.78 -24.71
C THR A 226 -22.10 18.92 -23.90
N GLU A 227 -23.19 18.43 -24.52
CA GLU A 227 -24.09 17.46 -23.85
C GLU A 227 -23.36 16.18 -23.54
N LEU A 228 -23.09 15.96 -22.25
CA LEU A 228 -22.52 14.73 -21.74
C LEU A 228 -23.64 13.77 -21.36
N ALA A 229 -23.52 12.52 -21.78
CA ALA A 229 -24.39 11.46 -21.27
C ALA A 229 -24.04 11.23 -19.81
N ILE A 230 -25.03 11.21 -18.93
CA ILE A 230 -24.85 10.70 -17.57
C ILE A 230 -24.48 9.23 -17.72
N ALA A 231 -23.33 8.83 -17.22
CA ALA A 231 -22.99 7.42 -17.18
C ALA A 231 -24.08 6.71 -16.38
N GLU A 232 -24.81 5.79 -17.04
CA GLU A 232 -25.65 4.87 -16.27
C GLU A 232 -24.74 4.10 -15.35
N VAL A 233 -24.77 4.45 -14.07
CA VAL A 233 -24.14 3.65 -13.02
C VAL A 233 -24.90 2.34 -13.04
N ASP A 234 -24.23 1.30 -13.55
CA ASP A 234 -24.77 -0.05 -13.55
C ASP A 234 -24.94 -0.45 -12.06
N ALA A 235 -26.13 -0.17 -11.54
CA ALA A 235 -26.46 -0.36 -10.12
C ALA A 235 -26.35 -1.85 -9.70
N ASP A 236 -26.20 -2.74 -10.66
CA ASP A 236 -25.99 -4.16 -10.44
C ASP A 236 -24.51 -4.56 -10.43
N ALA A 237 -23.61 -3.75 -11.00
CA ALA A 237 -22.16 -4.00 -10.95
C ALA A 237 -21.60 -3.86 -9.51
N ASP A 238 -22.21 -3.01 -8.68
CA ASP A 238 -21.84 -2.80 -7.27
C ASP A 238 -22.42 -3.85 -6.31
N LYS A 239 -23.29 -4.75 -6.78
CA LYS A 239 -23.96 -5.77 -5.94
C LYS A 239 -23.26 -7.13 -5.94
N ALA A 240 -22.00 -7.22 -6.32
CA ALA A 240 -21.23 -8.45 -6.16
C ALA A 240 -21.14 -8.79 -4.66
N ARG A 241 -22.00 -9.72 -4.20
CA ARG A 241 -22.08 -10.11 -2.79
C ARG A 241 -20.90 -11.02 -2.43
N LEU A 242 -20.37 -10.87 -1.22
CA LEU A 242 -19.32 -11.73 -0.67
C LEU A 242 -19.51 -13.24 -0.96
N PRO A 243 -20.73 -13.83 -0.83
CA PRO A 243 -20.94 -15.23 -1.17
C PRO A 243 -20.57 -15.63 -2.59
N GLN A 244 -20.61 -14.70 -3.55
CA GLN A 244 -20.26 -15.00 -4.95
C GLN A 244 -18.77 -15.31 -5.13
N LEU A 245 -17.90 -14.87 -4.22
CA LEU A 245 -16.46 -15.19 -4.23
C LEU A 245 -16.19 -16.66 -3.92
N PHE A 246 -17.16 -17.34 -3.30
CA PHE A 246 -17.06 -18.73 -2.89
C PHE A 246 -17.83 -19.69 -3.82
N ASN A 247 -18.48 -19.16 -4.86
CA ASN A 247 -19.23 -19.96 -5.82
C ASN A 247 -18.32 -20.74 -6.78
N ALA A 248 -18.89 -21.78 -7.40
CA ALA A 248 -18.29 -22.52 -8.53
C ALA A 248 -16.90 -23.14 -8.25
N GLY A 249 -16.63 -23.59 -7.02
CA GLY A 249 -15.35 -24.26 -6.68
C GLY A 249 -14.16 -23.31 -6.56
N GLN A 250 -14.38 -22.00 -6.41
CA GLN A 250 -13.35 -20.99 -6.19
C GLN A 250 -13.08 -20.72 -4.69
N ALA A 251 -13.88 -21.30 -3.79
CA ALA A 251 -13.81 -21.05 -2.35
C ALA A 251 -12.39 -21.31 -1.79
N LEU A 252 -11.81 -22.48 -2.08
CA LEU A 252 -10.48 -22.82 -1.61
C LEU A 252 -9.42 -21.86 -2.18
N GLY A 253 -9.51 -21.53 -3.47
CA GLY A 253 -8.57 -20.58 -4.11
C GLY A 253 -8.68 -19.17 -3.50
N THR A 254 -9.88 -18.72 -3.19
CA THR A 254 -10.13 -17.43 -2.50
C THR A 254 -9.50 -17.42 -1.10
N LEU A 255 -9.73 -18.47 -0.29
CA LEU A 255 -9.13 -18.59 1.04
C LEU A 255 -7.61 -18.65 0.99
N LEU A 256 -7.04 -19.44 0.09
CA LEU A 256 -5.58 -19.54 -0.08
C LEU A 256 -4.98 -18.21 -0.54
N LEU A 257 -5.65 -17.47 -1.42
CA LEU A 257 -5.23 -16.14 -1.83
C LEU A 257 -5.26 -15.16 -0.65
N TRP A 258 -6.30 -15.21 0.19
CA TRP A 258 -6.40 -14.40 1.40
C TRP A 258 -5.28 -14.70 2.40
N VAL A 259 -4.95 -15.98 2.59
CA VAL A 259 -3.77 -16.40 3.38
C VAL A 259 -2.50 -15.81 2.79
N GLY A 260 -2.31 -15.90 1.47
CA GLY A 260 -1.16 -15.29 0.79
C GLY A 260 -1.04 -13.79 1.06
N PHE A 261 -2.15 -13.04 0.96
CA PHE A 261 -2.17 -11.60 1.31
C PHE A 261 -1.83 -11.34 2.77
N ALA A 262 -2.41 -12.12 3.69
CA ALA A 262 -2.13 -11.98 5.12
C ALA A 262 -0.66 -12.25 5.44
N MET A 263 -0.07 -13.31 4.88
CA MET A 263 1.34 -13.65 5.09
C MET A 263 2.28 -12.60 4.47
N CYS A 264 1.97 -12.11 3.28
CA CYS A 264 2.73 -11.05 2.63
C CYS A 264 2.78 -9.77 3.48
N MET A 265 1.61 -9.30 3.94
CA MET A 265 1.53 -8.09 4.75
C MET A 265 2.11 -8.29 6.15
N LEU A 266 1.93 -9.46 6.76
CA LEU A 266 2.53 -9.80 8.05
C LEU A 266 4.06 -9.68 8.00
N MET A 267 4.70 -10.30 7.00
CA MET A 267 6.15 -10.18 6.82
C MET A 267 6.59 -8.74 6.58
N SER A 268 5.89 -8.04 5.68
CA SER A 268 6.27 -6.68 5.29
C SER A 268 6.24 -5.71 6.47
N TYR A 269 5.16 -5.68 7.22
CA TYR A 269 5.00 -4.75 8.36
C TYR A 269 5.74 -5.23 9.62
N GLY A 270 5.83 -6.55 9.83
CA GLY A 270 6.62 -7.13 10.91
C GLY A 270 8.10 -6.80 10.77
N LEU A 271 8.69 -7.01 9.57
CA LEU A 271 10.09 -6.69 9.31
C LEU A 271 10.39 -5.19 9.39
N ASN A 272 9.55 -4.33 8.79
CA ASN A 272 9.74 -2.88 8.89
C ASN A 272 9.71 -2.38 10.35
N THR A 273 8.92 -3.02 11.22
CA THR A 273 8.85 -2.67 12.63
C THR A 273 10.05 -3.19 13.43
N TRP A 274 10.43 -4.45 13.20
CA TRP A 274 11.33 -5.14 14.11
C TRP A 274 12.77 -5.30 13.61
N LEU A 275 13.04 -5.13 12.31
CA LEU A 275 14.39 -5.31 11.77
C LEU A 275 15.46 -4.50 12.52
N PRO A 276 15.26 -3.18 12.82
CA PRO A 276 16.27 -2.43 13.58
C PRO A 276 16.53 -3.02 14.97
N LYS A 277 15.50 -3.46 15.67
CA LYS A 277 15.63 -4.06 17.01
C LYS A 277 16.27 -5.44 16.95
N LEU A 278 15.90 -6.27 15.98
CA LEU A 278 16.51 -7.59 15.77
C LEU A 278 18.00 -7.46 15.48
N MET A 279 18.40 -6.53 14.63
CA MET A 279 19.82 -6.28 14.33
C MET A 279 20.58 -5.72 15.54
N ALA A 280 19.95 -4.83 16.30
CA ALA A 280 20.54 -4.32 17.54
C ALA A 280 20.76 -5.46 18.58
N ASN A 281 19.81 -6.39 18.70
CA ASN A 281 19.97 -7.58 19.53
C ASN A 281 21.08 -8.52 19.02
N GLY A 282 21.34 -8.53 17.70
CA GLY A 282 22.47 -9.23 17.09
C GLY A 282 23.83 -8.54 17.28
N GLY A 283 23.90 -7.44 18.05
CA GLY A 283 25.13 -6.73 18.37
C GLY A 283 25.50 -5.59 17.40
N TYR A 284 24.64 -5.27 16.43
CA TYR A 284 24.89 -4.16 15.51
C TYR A 284 24.53 -2.80 16.16
N PRO A 285 25.33 -1.74 15.95
CA PRO A 285 24.98 -0.39 16.42
C PRO A 285 23.64 0.07 15.82
N LEU A 286 22.92 0.94 16.53
CA LEU A 286 21.61 1.44 16.09
C LEU A 286 21.67 2.08 14.69
N THR A 287 22.70 2.88 14.41
CA THR A 287 22.89 3.51 13.10
C THR A 287 22.99 2.46 11.98
N SER A 288 23.80 1.41 12.18
CA SER A 288 23.92 0.30 11.22
C SER A 288 22.59 -0.45 11.07
N SER A 289 21.84 -0.63 12.16
CA SER A 289 20.53 -1.28 12.15
C SER A 289 19.52 -0.49 11.31
N LEU A 290 19.59 0.83 11.32
CA LEU A 290 18.76 1.69 10.46
C LEU A 290 19.23 1.66 8.99
N VAL A 291 20.54 1.53 8.71
CA VAL A 291 21.03 1.30 7.34
C VAL A 291 20.50 0.01 6.78
N PHE A 292 20.39 -1.05 7.57
CA PHE A 292 19.75 -2.31 7.13
C PHE A 292 18.27 -2.14 6.78
N LEU A 293 17.56 -1.25 7.47
CA LEU A 293 16.18 -0.90 7.10
C LEU A 293 16.12 -0.15 5.76
N VAL A 294 17.10 0.74 5.49
CA VAL A 294 17.25 1.36 4.15
C VAL A 294 17.48 0.29 3.10
N THR A 295 18.43 -0.62 3.33
CA THR A 295 18.77 -1.70 2.40
C THR A 295 17.56 -2.59 2.09
N LEU A 296 16.77 -2.94 3.10
CA LEU A 296 15.53 -3.69 2.95
C LEU A 296 14.53 -2.96 2.03
N ASN A 297 14.32 -1.66 2.25
CA ASN A 297 13.33 -0.89 1.49
C ASN A 297 13.82 -0.52 0.07
N VAL A 298 15.13 -0.39 -0.15
CA VAL A 298 15.72 -0.33 -1.50
C VAL A 298 15.46 -1.65 -2.22
N GLY A 299 15.70 -2.78 -1.55
CA GLY A 299 15.35 -4.10 -2.07
C GLY A 299 13.87 -4.21 -2.44
N ALA A 300 12.97 -3.70 -1.60
CA ALA A 300 11.53 -3.67 -1.86
C ALA A 300 11.17 -2.95 -3.17
N THR A 301 11.79 -1.80 -3.42
CA THR A 301 11.60 -1.02 -4.65
C THR A 301 12.04 -1.82 -5.88
N LEU A 302 13.23 -2.41 -5.82
CA LEU A 302 13.76 -3.25 -6.89
C LEU A 302 12.87 -4.48 -7.11
N GLY A 303 12.39 -5.11 -6.02
CA GLY A 303 11.52 -6.28 -6.07
C GLY A 303 10.16 -6.00 -6.70
N ALA A 304 9.56 -4.83 -6.43
CA ALA A 304 8.30 -4.44 -7.06
C ALA A 304 8.44 -4.29 -8.59
N LEU A 305 9.53 -3.66 -9.06
CA LEU A 305 9.81 -3.48 -10.48
C LEU A 305 10.16 -4.82 -11.16
N PHE A 306 11.10 -5.56 -10.59
CA PHE A 306 11.55 -6.84 -11.13
C PHE A 306 10.47 -7.91 -11.05
N GLY A 307 9.66 -7.91 -9.99
CA GLY A 307 8.55 -8.83 -9.79
C GLY A 307 7.49 -8.72 -10.87
N GLY A 308 7.15 -7.50 -11.29
CA GLY A 308 6.24 -7.27 -12.42
C GLY A 308 6.79 -7.85 -13.72
N TRP A 309 8.05 -7.52 -14.05
CA TRP A 309 8.72 -8.06 -15.24
C TRP A 309 8.84 -9.59 -15.22
N LEU A 310 9.13 -10.17 -14.06
CA LEU A 310 9.22 -11.62 -13.91
C LEU A 310 7.84 -12.29 -14.03
N ALA A 311 6.80 -11.65 -13.50
CA ALA A 311 5.41 -12.10 -13.61
C ALA A 311 4.93 -12.16 -15.06
N ASP A 312 5.36 -11.21 -15.89
CA ASP A 312 5.04 -11.20 -17.33
C ASP A 312 5.72 -12.38 -18.07
N ARG A 313 6.89 -12.83 -17.61
CA ARG A 313 7.65 -13.92 -18.25
C ARG A 313 7.30 -15.31 -17.74
N LEU A 314 7.23 -15.49 -16.42
CA LEU A 314 7.04 -16.81 -15.78
C LEU A 314 5.57 -17.07 -15.42
N GLY A 315 4.74 -16.03 -15.46
CA GLY A 315 3.38 -16.03 -14.93
C GLY A 315 3.33 -15.62 -13.46
N THR A 316 2.26 -14.93 -13.09
CA THR A 316 2.10 -14.23 -11.79
C THR A 316 2.14 -15.22 -10.60
N GLN A 317 1.50 -16.38 -10.73
CA GLN A 317 1.47 -17.40 -9.67
C GLN A 317 2.86 -17.97 -9.37
N ARG A 318 3.62 -18.35 -10.42
CA ARG A 318 4.97 -18.90 -10.26
C ARG A 318 5.92 -17.89 -9.65
N THR A 319 5.80 -16.63 -10.06
CA THR A 319 6.58 -15.52 -9.51
C THR A 319 6.28 -15.32 -8.03
N LEU A 320 5.01 -15.40 -7.61
CA LEU A 320 4.64 -15.31 -6.20
C LEU A 320 5.20 -16.45 -5.36
N VAL A 321 5.07 -17.68 -5.83
CA VAL A 321 5.64 -18.86 -5.12
C VAL A 321 7.15 -18.71 -4.97
N LEU A 322 7.85 -18.29 -6.04
CA LEU A 322 9.29 -18.03 -6.00
C LEU A 322 9.64 -16.91 -5.01
N PHE A 323 8.89 -15.80 -5.02
CA PHE A 323 9.13 -14.68 -4.10
C PHE A 323 8.92 -15.08 -2.64
N PHE A 324 7.83 -15.77 -2.32
CA PHE A 324 7.60 -16.27 -0.97
C PHE A 324 8.69 -17.27 -0.52
N ALA A 325 9.12 -18.17 -1.41
CA ALA A 325 10.19 -19.13 -1.11
C ALA A 325 11.54 -18.42 -0.90
N LEU A 326 11.88 -17.44 -1.75
CA LEU A 326 13.10 -16.63 -1.59
C LEU A 326 13.03 -15.74 -0.33
N ALA A 327 11.86 -15.21 0.03
CA ALA A 327 11.67 -14.50 1.29
C ALA A 327 11.97 -15.40 2.49
N ALA A 328 11.40 -16.61 2.51
CA ALA A 328 11.67 -17.57 3.58
C ALA A 328 13.16 -17.95 3.66
N ALA A 329 13.78 -18.25 2.50
CA ALA A 329 15.18 -18.63 2.44
C ALA A 329 16.13 -17.51 2.86
N SER A 330 15.90 -16.27 2.39
CA SER A 330 16.74 -15.13 2.73
C SER A 330 16.61 -14.73 4.21
N LEU A 331 15.39 -14.79 4.78
CA LEU A 331 15.17 -14.53 6.20
C LEU A 331 15.82 -15.61 7.08
N ALA A 332 15.67 -16.89 6.73
CA ALA A 332 16.34 -17.98 7.43
C ALA A 332 17.88 -17.83 7.39
N ALA A 333 18.43 -17.47 6.22
CA ALA A 333 19.86 -17.26 6.05
C ALA A 333 20.39 -16.04 6.82
N LEU A 334 19.59 -14.97 7.04
CA LEU A 334 19.96 -13.85 7.90
C LEU A 334 20.20 -14.28 9.34
N GLY A 335 19.48 -15.29 9.81
CA GLY A 335 19.64 -15.83 11.17
C GLY A 335 21.03 -16.42 11.45
N VAL A 336 21.79 -16.84 10.45
CA VAL A 336 23.14 -17.43 10.61
C VAL A 336 24.22 -16.34 10.85
N ASN A 337 23.82 -15.06 10.88
CA ASN A 337 24.71 -13.90 11.05
C ASN A 337 25.87 -13.91 10.02
N PRO A 338 25.56 -13.81 8.74
CA PRO A 338 26.53 -13.87 7.66
C PRO A 338 27.44 -12.64 7.64
N GLY A 339 28.59 -12.75 6.97
CA GLY A 339 29.49 -11.60 6.77
C GLY A 339 28.82 -10.40 6.09
N PRO A 340 29.37 -9.18 6.20
CA PRO A 340 28.70 -7.92 5.84
C PRO A 340 28.16 -7.87 4.39
N TRP A 341 28.88 -8.43 3.43
CA TRP A 341 28.45 -8.46 2.03
C TRP A 341 27.23 -9.35 1.83
N LEU A 342 27.28 -10.57 2.39
CA LEU A 342 26.16 -11.51 2.28
C LEU A 342 24.94 -11.01 3.05
N LEU A 343 25.15 -10.37 4.21
CA LEU A 343 24.08 -9.74 5.01
C LEU A 343 23.31 -8.70 4.17
N ASN A 344 24.00 -7.75 3.55
CA ASN A 344 23.34 -6.72 2.74
C ASN A 344 22.65 -7.33 1.50
N THR A 345 23.27 -8.30 0.86
CA THR A 345 22.65 -9.01 -0.27
C THR A 345 21.36 -9.72 0.15
N LEU A 346 21.38 -10.43 1.28
CA LEU A 346 20.20 -11.11 1.83
C LEU A 346 19.10 -10.12 2.22
N LEU A 347 19.46 -8.95 2.76
CA LEU A 347 18.49 -7.88 3.08
C LEU A 347 17.83 -7.30 1.81
N VAL A 348 18.61 -7.09 0.74
CA VAL A 348 18.04 -6.67 -0.56
C VAL A 348 17.07 -7.73 -1.07
N ILE A 349 17.46 -9.01 -1.05
CA ILE A 349 16.59 -10.12 -1.48
C ILE A 349 15.35 -10.21 -0.59
N ALA A 350 15.52 -10.14 0.74
CA ALA A 350 14.40 -10.16 1.68
C ALA A 350 13.42 -9.01 1.41
N GLY A 351 13.91 -7.79 1.23
CA GLY A 351 13.07 -6.64 0.87
C GLY A 351 12.34 -6.83 -0.45
N ALA A 352 13.06 -7.26 -1.48
CA ALA A 352 12.51 -7.51 -2.80
C ALA A 352 11.40 -8.56 -2.77
N THR A 353 11.57 -9.60 -1.98
CA THR A 353 10.69 -10.77 -1.97
C THR A 353 9.65 -10.78 -0.85
N THR A 354 9.72 -9.86 0.13
CA THR A 354 8.64 -9.64 1.11
C THR A 354 7.76 -8.46 0.69
N ILE A 355 8.30 -7.26 0.71
CA ILE A 355 7.55 -6.02 0.45
C ILE A 355 7.25 -5.91 -1.06
N GLY A 356 8.21 -6.24 -1.94
CA GLY A 356 8.01 -6.25 -3.39
C GLY A 356 6.91 -7.22 -3.86
N THR A 357 6.64 -8.27 -3.08
CA THR A 357 5.55 -9.23 -3.34
C THR A 357 4.16 -8.57 -3.33
N LEU A 358 3.98 -7.45 -2.60
CA LEU A 358 2.69 -6.75 -2.55
C LEU A 358 2.18 -6.34 -3.94
N ALA A 359 3.05 -5.86 -4.81
CA ALA A 359 2.66 -5.47 -6.17
C ALA A 359 2.20 -6.69 -6.99
N VAL A 360 2.94 -7.79 -6.89
CA VAL A 360 2.67 -9.01 -7.66
C VAL A 360 1.40 -9.72 -7.18
N ILE A 361 1.14 -9.74 -5.85
CA ILE A 361 -0.05 -10.41 -5.30
C ILE A 361 -1.33 -9.65 -5.65
N HIS A 362 -1.30 -8.31 -5.71
CA HIS A 362 -2.42 -7.52 -6.21
C HIS A 362 -2.70 -7.79 -7.69
N ALA A 363 -1.66 -7.90 -8.52
CA ALA A 363 -1.80 -8.27 -9.91
C ALA A 363 -2.40 -9.68 -10.06
N TYR A 364 -1.95 -10.63 -9.25
CA TYR A 364 -2.48 -12.00 -9.24
C TYR A 364 -3.96 -12.03 -8.83
N ALA A 365 -4.35 -11.31 -7.77
CA ALA A 365 -5.74 -11.21 -7.35
C ALA A 365 -6.65 -10.67 -8.44
N SER A 366 -6.20 -9.65 -9.19
CA SER A 366 -6.96 -9.07 -10.29
C SER A 366 -7.12 -10.03 -11.49
N GLN A 367 -6.19 -10.99 -11.65
CA GLN A 367 -6.26 -12.05 -12.66
C GLN A 367 -7.08 -13.25 -12.21
N PHE A 368 -7.06 -13.56 -10.90
CA PHE A 368 -7.75 -14.70 -10.32
C PHE A 368 -9.27 -14.53 -10.32
N TYR A 369 -9.77 -13.34 -9.94
CA TYR A 369 -11.20 -13.10 -9.89
C TYR A 369 -11.79 -12.75 -11.26
N PRO A 370 -12.97 -13.34 -11.63
CA PRO A 370 -13.73 -12.94 -12.80
C PRO A 370 -14.13 -11.46 -12.77
N ALA A 371 -14.36 -10.86 -13.95
CA ALA A 371 -14.60 -9.42 -14.09
C ALA A 371 -15.73 -8.89 -13.21
N HIS A 372 -16.86 -9.63 -13.11
CA HIS A 372 -18.06 -9.23 -12.36
C HIS A 372 -17.89 -9.23 -10.84
N VAL A 373 -16.88 -9.93 -10.27
CA VAL A 373 -16.59 -9.96 -8.82
C VAL A 373 -15.17 -9.47 -8.48
N ARG A 374 -14.41 -9.01 -9.49
CA ARG A 374 -12.99 -8.67 -9.34
C ARG A 374 -12.76 -7.58 -8.30
N SER A 375 -13.50 -6.48 -8.37
CA SER A 375 -13.38 -5.37 -7.42
C SER A 375 -13.63 -5.84 -5.99
N THR A 376 -14.71 -6.56 -5.77
CA THR A 376 -15.06 -7.13 -4.47
C THR A 376 -14.00 -8.13 -3.98
N GLY A 377 -13.54 -9.04 -4.87
CA GLY A 377 -12.54 -10.06 -4.52
C GLY A 377 -11.19 -9.47 -4.14
N VAL A 378 -10.68 -8.53 -4.92
CA VAL A 378 -9.42 -7.81 -4.61
C VAL A 378 -9.56 -6.99 -3.33
N GLY A 379 -10.69 -6.30 -3.15
CA GLY A 379 -10.97 -5.52 -1.95
C GLY A 379 -10.98 -6.37 -0.68
N TRP A 380 -11.65 -7.52 -0.70
CA TRP A 380 -11.65 -8.46 0.44
C TRP A 380 -10.29 -9.08 0.70
N ALA A 381 -9.56 -9.49 -0.35
CA ALA A 381 -8.21 -10.01 -0.21
C ALA A 381 -7.26 -8.99 0.44
N ALA A 382 -7.31 -7.73 0.00
CA ALA A 382 -6.55 -6.65 0.60
C ALA A 382 -7.01 -6.33 2.03
N GLY A 383 -8.31 -6.40 2.33
CA GLY A 383 -8.87 -6.22 3.66
C GLY A 383 -8.38 -7.28 4.66
N ILE A 384 -8.41 -8.55 4.26
CA ILE A 384 -7.86 -9.65 5.07
C ILE A 384 -6.33 -9.51 5.20
N GLY A 385 -5.65 -9.08 4.13
CA GLY A 385 -4.23 -8.75 4.18
C GLY A 385 -3.89 -7.75 5.29
N ARG A 386 -4.74 -6.74 5.52
CA ARG A 386 -4.56 -5.76 6.60
C ARG A 386 -4.57 -6.38 8.00
N LEU A 387 -5.32 -7.47 8.21
CA LEU A 387 -5.24 -8.22 9.47
C LEU A 387 -3.84 -8.83 9.66
N GLY A 388 -3.23 -9.33 8.56
CA GLY A 388 -1.84 -9.76 8.56
C GLY A 388 -0.87 -8.61 8.88
N ALA A 389 -1.09 -7.42 8.30
CA ALA A 389 -0.31 -6.23 8.61
C ALA A 389 -0.34 -5.88 10.10
N ILE A 390 -1.54 -5.89 10.71
CA ILE A 390 -1.75 -5.63 12.13
C ILE A 390 -1.06 -6.71 12.99
N ALA A 391 -1.20 -7.97 12.61
CA ALA A 391 -0.59 -9.10 13.33
C ALA A 391 0.94 -9.08 13.28
N GLY A 392 1.56 -8.52 12.22
CA GLY A 392 3.01 -8.53 12.02
C GLY A 392 3.81 -7.92 13.18
N PRO A 393 3.60 -6.65 13.55
CA PRO A 393 4.26 -6.05 14.69
C PRO A 393 3.94 -6.73 16.03
N MET A 394 2.68 -7.16 16.25
CA MET A 394 2.26 -7.85 17.48
C MET A 394 2.96 -9.21 17.64
N LEU A 395 2.94 -10.03 16.58
CA LEU A 395 3.59 -11.35 16.59
C LEU A 395 5.11 -11.20 16.72
N GLY A 396 5.72 -10.25 16.05
CA GLY A 396 7.14 -9.98 16.21
C GLY A 396 7.51 -9.57 17.64
N GLY A 397 6.67 -8.76 18.30
CA GLY A 397 6.83 -8.42 19.72
C GLY A 397 6.69 -9.63 20.63
N SER A 398 5.71 -10.50 20.38
CA SER A 398 5.50 -11.75 21.13
C SER A 398 6.69 -12.71 20.98
N LEU A 399 7.23 -12.83 19.77
CA LEU A 399 8.42 -13.66 19.50
C LEU A 399 9.66 -13.13 20.25
N LEU A 400 9.87 -11.82 20.22
CA LEU A 400 10.99 -11.20 20.95
C LEU A 400 10.85 -11.33 22.48
N ALA A 401 9.62 -11.39 22.99
CA ALA A 401 9.35 -11.61 24.42
C ALA A 401 9.70 -13.05 24.88
N LEU A 402 9.83 -14.00 23.96
CA LEU A 402 10.29 -15.36 24.25
C LEU A 402 11.82 -15.45 24.42
N GLU A 403 12.53 -14.32 24.21
CA GLU A 403 14.00 -14.23 24.32
C GLU A 403 14.73 -15.30 23.49
N LEU A 404 14.16 -15.66 22.34
CA LEU A 404 14.73 -16.66 21.45
C LEU A 404 16.10 -16.20 20.92
N PRO A 405 17.04 -17.12 20.65
CA PRO A 405 18.29 -16.82 19.97
C PRO A 405 18.06 -16.05 18.67
N PHE A 406 19.03 -15.21 18.28
CA PHE A 406 18.98 -14.38 17.07
C PHE A 406 18.52 -15.17 15.84
N GLN A 407 19.07 -16.38 15.67
CA GLN A 407 18.75 -17.27 14.55
C GLN A 407 17.26 -17.69 14.54
N GLU A 408 16.72 -18.05 15.69
CA GLU A 408 15.35 -18.55 15.81
C GLU A 408 14.31 -17.44 15.54
N ASN A 409 14.62 -16.20 15.90
CA ASN A 409 13.77 -15.06 15.57
C ASN A 409 13.62 -14.91 14.05
N PHE A 410 14.71 -14.99 13.29
CA PHE A 410 14.64 -14.91 11.82
C PHE A 410 13.94 -16.10 11.19
N LEU A 411 14.10 -17.31 11.74
CA LEU A 411 13.36 -18.50 11.31
C LEU A 411 11.84 -18.33 11.52
N ALA A 412 11.45 -17.73 12.66
CA ALA A 412 10.04 -17.43 12.91
C ALA A 412 9.46 -16.43 11.90
N PHE A 413 10.23 -15.39 11.51
CA PHE A 413 9.84 -14.48 10.43
C PHE A 413 9.87 -15.10 9.04
N ALA A 414 10.61 -16.19 8.83
CA ALA A 414 10.62 -16.94 7.58
C ALA A 414 9.36 -17.82 7.40
N LEU A 415 8.73 -18.27 8.49
CA LEU A 415 7.57 -19.17 8.46
C LEU A 415 6.40 -18.66 7.63
N PRO A 416 5.95 -17.39 7.74
CA PRO A 416 4.92 -16.84 6.89
C PRO A 416 5.25 -16.92 5.38
N GLY A 417 6.54 -16.85 5.02
CA GLY A 417 7.00 -17.04 3.64
C GLY A 417 6.73 -18.46 3.14
N VAL A 418 7.01 -19.46 3.98
CA VAL A 418 6.69 -20.87 3.66
C VAL A 418 5.19 -21.07 3.50
N ILE A 419 4.40 -20.55 4.46
CA ILE A 419 2.92 -20.65 4.43
C ILE A 419 2.38 -19.97 3.16
N GLY A 420 2.87 -18.77 2.82
CA GLY A 420 2.48 -18.03 1.62
C GLY A 420 2.82 -18.78 0.33
N ALA A 421 4.03 -19.36 0.24
CA ALA A 421 4.45 -20.16 -0.91
C ALA A 421 3.54 -21.38 -1.11
N LEU A 422 3.25 -22.12 -0.04
CA LEU A 422 2.35 -23.28 -0.08
C LEU A 422 0.92 -22.86 -0.43
N ALA A 423 0.38 -21.83 0.21
CA ALA A 423 -0.95 -21.33 -0.05
C ALA A 423 -1.12 -20.95 -1.54
N ILE A 424 -0.25 -20.10 -2.07
CA ILE A 424 -0.33 -19.70 -3.49
C ILE A 424 -0.05 -20.85 -4.44
N GLY A 425 0.90 -21.75 -4.10
CA GLY A 425 1.24 -22.92 -4.92
C GLY A 425 0.08 -23.93 -5.04
N CYS A 426 -0.75 -24.05 -4.00
CA CYS A 426 -1.92 -24.94 -3.99
C CYS A 426 -3.13 -24.37 -4.75
N ILE A 427 -3.12 -23.10 -5.18
CA ILE A 427 -4.22 -22.54 -5.97
C ILE A 427 -4.20 -23.20 -7.36
N ARG A 428 -5.23 -23.96 -7.67
CA ARG A 428 -5.40 -24.55 -9.02
C ARG A 428 -5.88 -23.46 -9.97
N VAL A 429 -5.02 -23.05 -10.90
CA VAL A 429 -5.41 -22.18 -12.00
C VAL A 429 -6.25 -23.01 -12.97
N ARG A 430 -7.54 -22.73 -13.06
CA ARG A 430 -8.32 -23.25 -14.20
C ARG A 430 -7.79 -22.58 -15.46
N PRO A 431 -7.43 -23.34 -16.53
CA PRO A 431 -7.08 -22.73 -17.80
C PRO A 431 -8.28 -21.85 -18.21
N ARG A 432 -8.06 -20.54 -18.41
CA ARG A 432 -9.03 -19.74 -19.14
C ARG A 432 -9.23 -20.43 -20.48
N ALA A 433 -10.45 -20.73 -20.85
CA ALA A 433 -10.80 -21.09 -22.21
C ALA A 433 -10.49 -19.86 -23.11
N VAL A 434 -9.24 -19.77 -23.53
CA VAL A 434 -8.80 -18.89 -24.62
C VAL A 434 -9.31 -19.59 -25.87
N GLY A 435 -10.46 -19.16 -26.40
CA GLY A 435 -10.89 -19.71 -27.68
C GLY A 435 -12.40 -19.89 -27.88
N ALA A 436 -13.22 -18.91 -27.50
CA ALA A 436 -14.61 -18.90 -28.00
C ALA A 436 -15.06 -17.58 -28.65
N ALA A 437 -14.13 -16.66 -28.94
CA ALA A 437 -14.46 -15.36 -29.53
C ALA A 437 -13.95 -15.18 -30.99
N PHE A 438 -13.35 -16.20 -31.58
CA PHE A 438 -12.95 -16.19 -33.00
C PHE A 438 -13.46 -17.41 -33.76
N ALA A 439 -14.69 -17.83 -33.48
CA ALA A 439 -15.44 -18.59 -34.49
C ALA A 439 -16.04 -17.57 -35.46
N ALA A 440 -15.45 -17.47 -36.65
CA ALA A 440 -16.01 -16.71 -37.75
C ALA A 440 -17.44 -17.17 -38.02
N PRO A 441 -18.36 -16.26 -38.37
CA PRO A 441 -19.71 -16.65 -38.78
C PRO A 441 -19.58 -17.52 -40.04
N GLU A 442 -20.10 -18.75 -39.92
CA GLU A 442 -20.29 -19.68 -41.03
C GLU A 442 -21.11 -18.97 -42.13
N LYS A 443 -20.52 -18.79 -43.31
CA LYS A 443 -21.20 -18.34 -44.49
C LYS A 443 -22.23 -19.40 -44.85
N THR A 444 -23.48 -19.15 -44.55
CA THR A 444 -24.60 -19.85 -45.21
C THR A 444 -24.69 -19.34 -46.66
N VAL A 445 -24.53 -20.27 -47.58
CA VAL A 445 -24.79 -20.16 -49.02
C VAL A 445 -26.30 -20.06 -49.28
#